data_6acd119081fc4161b52e49b1e753e2c7
#
_entry.id   6acd119081fc4161b52e49b1e753e2c7
#
_cell.length_a   1.000
_cell.length_b   1.000
_cell.length_c   1.000
_cell.angle_alpha   90.00
_cell.angle_beta   90.00
_cell.angle_gamma   90.00
#
_symmetry.space_group_name_H-M   'P 1'
#
loop_
_entity.id
_entity.type
_entity.pdbx_description
1 polymer ?
#
loop_
_entity_poly.entity_id
_entity_poly.type
_entity_poly.pdbx_seq_one_letter_code
_entity_poly.pdbx_strand_id
1 'polypeptide(L)'
;YDQSILKALSKTKKPVLLKRGFNATLQEFIQAAEFILSGGNENVILCERGIRTFETKTRFALDFCSIAWIKEHINLPIIVDPSHALGERYGIINLSKAAIAIGADGLLIEVHPSPDKALSDANQQIDFKMAKELIKSIQPLIKMNNKRLV
;
A
#
# COMPACT_ATOMS: atom_id res chain seq x y z
N TYR A 1 11.56 11.72 -3.97
CA TYR A 1 12.40 10.50 -3.93
C TYR A 1 13.87 10.83 -4.04
N ASP A 2 14.71 10.08 -3.34
CA ASP A 2 16.17 10.19 -3.44
C ASP A 2 16.65 9.45 -4.70
N GLN A 3 17.24 10.17 -5.64
CA GLN A 3 17.71 9.61 -6.90
C GLN A 3 18.85 8.60 -6.73
N SER A 4 19.70 8.75 -5.70
CA SER A 4 20.79 7.81 -5.44
C SER A 4 20.26 6.44 -5.01
N ILE A 5 19.20 6.42 -4.19
CA ILE A 5 18.49 5.21 -3.79
C ILE A 5 17.79 4.56 -5.00
N LEU A 6 17.07 5.33 -5.81
CA LEU A 6 16.42 4.80 -7.01
C LEU A 6 17.42 4.19 -7.97
N LYS A 7 18.60 4.83 -8.15
CA LYS A 7 19.68 4.31 -8.97
C LYS A 7 20.25 3.00 -8.42
N ALA A 8 20.44 2.88 -7.10
CA ALA A 8 20.88 1.63 -6.48
C ALA A 8 19.84 0.52 -6.64
N LEU A 9 18.55 0.83 -6.42
CA LEU A 9 17.43 -0.09 -6.56
C LEU A 9 17.29 -0.59 -8.01
N SER A 10 17.54 0.26 -8.99
CA SER A 10 17.48 -0.12 -10.41
C SER A 10 18.54 -1.15 -10.82
N LYS A 11 19.64 -1.28 -10.07
CA LYS A 11 20.72 -2.24 -10.34
C LYS A 11 20.60 -3.55 -9.55
N THR A 12 19.71 -3.63 -8.57
CA THR A 12 19.46 -4.88 -7.84
C THR A 12 18.57 -5.83 -8.64
N LYS A 13 18.67 -7.13 -8.35
CA LYS A 13 17.73 -8.17 -8.85
C LYS A 13 16.63 -8.51 -7.83
N LYS A 14 16.66 -7.87 -6.65
CA LYS A 14 15.63 -8.08 -5.61
C LYS A 14 14.35 -7.35 -5.97
N PRO A 15 13.18 -7.90 -5.61
CA PRO A 15 11.92 -7.17 -5.70
C PRO A 15 11.97 -5.87 -4.89
N VAL A 16 11.43 -4.81 -5.46
CA VAL A 16 11.34 -3.48 -4.84
C VAL A 16 9.89 -3.15 -4.58
N LEU A 17 9.53 -2.97 -3.32
CA LEU A 17 8.26 -2.37 -2.93
C LEU A 17 8.44 -0.85 -2.86
N LEU A 18 7.97 -0.17 -3.89
CA LEU A 18 8.05 1.28 -3.99
C LEU A 18 6.81 1.91 -3.31
N LYS A 19 7.00 2.49 -2.13
CA LYS A 19 5.94 3.22 -1.42
C LYS A 19 5.84 4.65 -1.93
N ARG A 20 4.61 5.11 -2.21
CA ARG A 20 4.34 6.48 -2.62
C ARG A 20 4.75 7.46 -1.52
N GLY A 21 5.49 8.50 -1.87
CA GLY A 21 5.77 9.62 -0.95
C GLY A 21 4.47 10.35 -0.59
N PHE A 22 4.28 10.70 0.68
CA PHE A 22 3.03 11.35 1.14
C PHE A 22 2.78 12.74 0.54
N ASN A 23 3.77 13.37 -0.09
CA ASN A 23 3.65 14.60 -0.87
C ASN A 23 3.87 14.37 -2.37
N ALA A 24 4.01 13.11 -2.82
CA ALA A 24 4.25 12.80 -4.22
C ALA A 24 2.93 12.81 -5.02
N THR A 25 2.93 13.48 -6.14
CA THR A 25 1.89 13.34 -7.15
C THR A 25 1.88 11.91 -7.70
N LEU A 26 0.79 11.51 -8.36
CA LEU A 26 0.72 10.23 -9.07
C LEU A 26 1.83 10.15 -10.13
N GLN A 27 2.05 11.22 -10.87
CA GLN A 27 3.09 11.26 -11.91
C GLN A 27 4.49 11.03 -11.34
N GLU A 28 4.88 11.69 -10.26
CA GLU A 28 6.18 11.49 -9.61
C GLU A 28 6.35 10.06 -9.09
N PHE A 29 5.27 9.46 -8.58
CA PHE A 29 5.28 8.09 -8.12
C PHE A 29 5.53 7.10 -9.27
N ILE A 30 4.84 7.28 -10.40
CA ILE A 30 5.04 6.45 -11.60
C ILE A 30 6.44 6.67 -12.20
N GLN A 31 6.91 7.92 -12.31
CA GLN A 31 8.25 8.22 -12.81
C GLN A 31 9.35 7.58 -11.96
N ALA A 32 9.16 7.50 -10.63
CA ALA A 32 10.12 6.80 -9.76
C ALA A 32 10.14 5.28 -10.05
N ALA A 33 9.00 4.66 -10.35
CA ALA A 33 8.93 3.27 -10.77
C ALA A 33 9.59 3.06 -12.15
N GLU A 34 9.29 3.91 -13.11
CA GLU A 34 9.89 3.90 -14.45
C GLU A 34 11.41 4.04 -14.39
N PHE A 35 11.92 4.88 -13.50
CA PHE A 35 13.36 5.03 -13.30
C PHE A 35 14.01 3.71 -12.85
N ILE A 36 13.37 2.97 -11.92
CA ILE A 36 13.87 1.67 -11.47
C ILE A 36 13.83 0.64 -12.62
N LEU A 37 12.72 0.59 -13.35
CA LEU A 37 12.53 -0.32 -14.49
C LEU A 37 13.56 -0.07 -15.58
N SER A 38 13.75 1.19 -15.99
CA SER A 38 14.70 1.57 -17.04
C SER A 38 16.14 1.27 -16.68
N GLY A 39 16.46 1.20 -15.39
CA GLY A 39 17.76 0.79 -14.88
C GLY A 39 18.02 -0.71 -14.91
N GLY A 40 17.00 -1.54 -15.23
CA GLY A 40 17.10 -2.99 -15.43
C GLY A 40 16.53 -3.85 -14.29
N ASN A 41 15.82 -3.28 -13.33
CA ASN A 41 15.08 -4.05 -12.32
C ASN A 41 13.58 -4.07 -12.65
N GLU A 42 13.10 -5.18 -13.20
CA GLU A 42 11.71 -5.37 -13.59
C GLU A 42 10.79 -5.80 -12.42
N ASN A 43 11.35 -6.08 -11.25
CA ASN A 43 10.61 -6.58 -10.09
C ASN A 43 10.15 -5.41 -9.20
N VAL A 44 9.25 -4.58 -9.70
CA VAL A 44 8.71 -3.41 -8.98
C VAL A 44 7.25 -3.65 -8.61
N ILE A 45 6.93 -3.44 -7.34
CA ILE A 45 5.57 -3.45 -6.78
C ILE A 45 5.28 -2.04 -6.27
N LEU A 46 4.19 -1.45 -6.71
CA LEU A 46 3.73 -0.15 -6.22
C LEU A 46 3.00 -0.29 -4.88
N CYS A 47 3.11 0.71 -4.00
CA CYS A 47 2.38 0.73 -2.74
C CYS A 47 1.78 2.12 -2.48
N GLU A 48 0.46 2.21 -2.57
CA GLU A 48 -0.29 3.37 -2.10
C GLU A 48 -0.39 3.32 -0.57
N ARG A 49 0.02 4.40 0.12
CA ARG A 49 0.12 4.48 1.59
C ARG A 49 -0.49 5.74 2.18
N GLY A 50 -1.23 6.47 1.39
CA GLY A 50 -1.82 7.74 1.75
C GLY A 50 -0.95 8.94 1.40
N ILE A 51 -1.62 9.99 0.99
CA ILE A 51 -1.03 11.29 0.66
C ILE A 51 -1.50 12.36 1.65
N ARG A 52 -0.68 13.38 1.84
CA ARG A 52 -1.05 14.55 2.62
C ARG A 52 -2.09 15.37 1.86
N THR A 53 -3.15 15.76 2.55
CA THR A 53 -4.19 16.65 2.05
C THR A 53 -4.39 17.80 3.04
N PHE A 54 -5.38 18.66 2.77
CA PHE A 54 -5.79 19.71 3.71
C PHE A 54 -6.58 19.14 4.92
N GLU A 55 -7.01 17.86 4.89
CA GLU A 55 -7.70 17.23 6.01
C GLU A 55 -6.75 17.03 7.20
N THR A 56 -7.23 17.30 8.41
CA THR A 56 -6.43 17.25 9.65
C THR A 56 -6.93 16.19 10.65
N LYS A 57 -8.10 15.58 10.40
CA LYS A 57 -8.67 14.55 11.29
C LYS A 57 -8.09 13.16 11.05
N THR A 58 -7.57 12.92 9.85
CA THR A 58 -6.85 11.69 9.50
C THR A 58 -5.39 12.01 9.20
N ARG A 59 -4.50 11.05 9.43
CA ARG A 59 -3.07 11.24 9.20
C ARG A 59 -2.78 11.54 7.72
N PHE A 60 -3.29 10.69 6.83
CA PHE A 60 -3.20 10.81 5.37
C PHE A 60 -4.49 10.28 4.73
N ALA A 61 -4.76 10.70 3.51
CA ALA A 61 -5.87 10.19 2.71
C ALA A 61 -5.38 9.12 1.72
N LEU A 62 -5.98 7.93 1.74
CA LEU A 62 -5.75 6.93 0.68
C LEU A 62 -6.33 7.44 -0.64
N ASP A 63 -5.50 7.50 -1.66
CA ASP A 63 -5.88 7.96 -2.99
C ASP A 63 -6.38 6.77 -3.84
N PHE A 64 -7.63 6.37 -3.61
CA PHE A 64 -8.28 5.30 -4.37
C PHE A 64 -8.45 5.64 -5.86
N CYS A 65 -8.60 6.92 -6.21
CA CYS A 65 -8.65 7.34 -7.61
C CYS A 65 -7.35 7.02 -8.34
N SER A 66 -6.19 7.28 -7.71
CA SER A 66 -4.90 6.90 -8.27
C SER A 66 -4.75 5.38 -8.41
N ILE A 67 -5.29 4.59 -7.49
CA ILE A 67 -5.26 3.11 -7.62
C ILE A 67 -6.05 2.67 -8.86
N ALA A 68 -7.27 3.19 -9.04
CA ALA A 68 -8.07 2.88 -10.22
C ALA A 68 -7.35 3.26 -11.52
N TRP A 69 -6.74 4.45 -11.54
CA TRP A 69 -5.96 4.93 -12.69
C TRP A 69 -4.76 4.02 -12.99
N ILE A 70 -4.00 3.63 -11.96
CA ILE A 70 -2.85 2.71 -12.10
C ILE A 70 -3.30 1.37 -12.67
N LYS A 71 -4.40 0.81 -12.15
CA LYS A 71 -4.92 -0.49 -12.62
C LYS A 71 -5.34 -0.48 -14.08
N GLU A 72 -5.76 0.67 -14.60
CA GLU A 72 -6.16 0.82 -16.01
C GLU A 72 -4.96 1.06 -16.95
N HIS A 73 -3.95 1.80 -16.49
CA HIS A 73 -2.91 2.34 -17.37
C HIS A 73 -1.51 1.74 -17.16
N ILE A 74 -1.26 1.10 -16.01
CA ILE A 74 0.08 0.64 -15.61
C ILE A 74 0.07 -0.87 -15.39
N ASN A 75 0.96 -1.58 -16.06
CA ASN A 75 1.10 -3.03 -15.92
C ASN A 75 2.08 -3.42 -14.79
N LEU A 76 1.93 -2.81 -13.62
CA LEU A 76 2.66 -3.17 -12.40
C LEU A 76 1.67 -3.55 -11.30
N PRO A 77 2.01 -4.51 -10.42
CA PRO A 77 1.19 -4.80 -9.27
C PRO A 77 1.18 -3.60 -8.31
N ILE A 78 -0.01 -3.31 -7.75
CA ILE A 78 -0.18 -2.29 -6.72
C ILE A 78 -0.81 -2.88 -5.47
N ILE A 79 -0.15 -2.67 -4.32
CA ILE A 79 -0.70 -2.98 -3.00
C ILE A 79 -1.08 -1.71 -2.26
N VAL A 80 -1.86 -1.85 -1.21
CA VAL A 80 -2.32 -0.74 -0.37
C VAL A 80 -1.89 -0.95 1.07
N ASP A 81 -1.42 0.12 1.70
CA ASP A 81 -1.02 0.19 3.09
C ASP A 81 -1.99 1.09 3.88
N PRO A 82 -3.10 0.55 4.39
CA PRO A 82 -4.05 1.31 5.18
C PRO A 82 -3.52 1.65 6.58
N SER A 83 -2.55 0.89 7.11
CA SER A 83 -1.97 1.12 8.43
C SER A 83 -1.31 2.49 8.50
N HIS A 84 -0.45 2.81 7.54
CA HIS A 84 0.25 4.09 7.50
C HIS A 84 -0.61 5.24 6.96
N ALA A 85 -1.69 4.94 6.24
CA ALA A 85 -2.58 5.98 5.72
C ALA A 85 -3.42 6.60 6.86
N LEU A 86 -4.24 5.82 7.53
CA LEU A 86 -5.11 6.32 8.59
C LEU A 86 -4.35 6.66 9.88
N GLY A 87 -3.36 5.85 10.24
CA GLY A 87 -2.62 5.97 11.49
C GLY A 87 -3.38 5.47 12.72
N GLU A 88 -4.54 4.84 12.52
CA GLU A 88 -5.45 4.36 13.57
C GLU A 88 -6.01 2.98 13.21
N ARG A 89 -6.07 2.06 14.18
CA ARG A 89 -6.47 0.66 13.93
C ARG A 89 -7.94 0.47 13.55
N TYR A 90 -8.85 1.35 13.99
CA TYR A 90 -10.29 1.18 13.83
C TYR A 90 -10.74 1.12 12.35
N GLY A 91 -10.02 1.76 11.45
CA GLY A 91 -10.38 1.83 10.03
C GLY A 91 -9.72 0.77 9.14
N ILE A 92 -8.73 0.02 9.64
CA ILE A 92 -7.90 -0.88 8.85
C ILE A 92 -8.73 -1.90 8.06
N ILE A 93 -9.69 -2.56 8.70
CA ILE A 93 -10.52 -3.58 8.04
C ILE A 93 -11.34 -2.97 6.91
N ASN A 94 -11.98 -1.81 7.12
CA ASN A 94 -12.83 -1.19 6.12
C ASN A 94 -12.02 -0.60 4.95
N LEU A 95 -10.89 0.03 5.23
CA LEU A 95 -9.98 0.51 4.19
C LEU A 95 -9.37 -0.65 3.38
N SER A 96 -9.07 -1.77 4.02
CA SER A 96 -8.62 -3.00 3.35
C SER A 96 -9.67 -3.57 2.41
N LYS A 97 -10.94 -3.61 2.84
CA LYS A 97 -12.07 -4.00 1.97
C LYS A 97 -12.19 -3.09 0.75
N ALA A 98 -12.12 -1.77 0.95
CA ALA A 98 -12.18 -0.80 -0.14
C ALA A 98 -11.00 -0.98 -1.12
N ALA A 99 -9.79 -1.21 -0.60
CA ALA A 99 -8.61 -1.48 -1.42
C ALA A 99 -8.76 -2.73 -2.29
N ILE A 100 -9.25 -3.83 -1.73
CA ILE A 100 -9.51 -5.05 -2.52
C ILE A 100 -10.64 -4.82 -3.52
N ALA A 101 -11.72 -4.13 -3.12
CA ALA A 101 -12.86 -3.87 -4.01
C ALA A 101 -12.47 -3.05 -5.24
N ILE A 102 -11.56 -2.08 -5.12
CA ILE A 102 -11.06 -1.27 -6.25
C ILE A 102 -10.04 -2.02 -7.12
N GLY A 103 -9.66 -3.24 -6.75
CA GLY A 103 -8.79 -4.10 -7.56
C GLY A 103 -7.32 -4.11 -7.16
N ALA A 104 -6.94 -3.60 -5.99
CA ALA A 104 -5.57 -3.73 -5.49
C ALA A 104 -5.10 -5.20 -5.50
N ASP A 105 -3.81 -5.40 -5.74
CA ASP A 105 -3.22 -6.74 -5.86
C ASP A 105 -2.79 -7.31 -4.50
N GLY A 106 -2.76 -6.50 -3.46
CA GLY A 106 -2.42 -6.92 -2.10
C GLY A 106 -2.59 -5.82 -1.07
N LEU A 107 -2.28 -6.17 0.17
CA LEU A 107 -2.33 -5.29 1.33
C LEU A 107 -1.01 -5.37 2.11
N LEU A 108 -0.58 -4.25 2.67
CA LEU A 108 0.51 -4.19 3.65
C LEU A 108 -0.09 -3.79 5.00
N ILE A 109 -0.07 -4.69 5.98
CA ILE A 109 -0.73 -4.49 7.28
C ILE A 109 0.28 -4.70 8.41
N GLU A 110 0.29 -3.77 9.35
CA GLU A 110 1.08 -3.91 10.57
C GLU A 110 0.31 -4.71 11.62
N VAL A 111 0.90 -5.80 12.08
CA VAL A 111 0.30 -6.73 13.06
C VAL A 111 1.25 -6.95 14.22
N HIS A 112 0.75 -6.85 15.45
CA HIS A 112 1.51 -7.10 16.66
C HIS A 112 0.67 -7.92 17.67
N PRO A 113 1.25 -8.87 18.41
CA PRO A 113 0.49 -9.67 19.39
C PRO A 113 -0.11 -8.84 20.52
N SER A 114 0.50 -7.70 20.83
CA SER A 114 0.04 -6.73 21.84
C SER A 114 0.29 -5.31 21.32
N PRO A 115 -0.57 -4.76 20.45
CA PRO A 115 -0.32 -3.51 19.72
C PRO A 115 0.09 -2.34 20.62
N ASP A 116 -0.52 -2.21 21.79
CA ASP A 116 -0.21 -1.12 22.74
C ASP A 116 1.20 -1.22 23.36
N LYS A 117 1.90 -2.36 23.17
CA LYS A 117 3.30 -2.58 23.58
C LYS A 117 4.28 -2.52 22.40
N ALA A 118 3.81 -2.17 21.20
CA ALA A 118 4.69 -2.05 20.05
C ALA A 118 5.69 -0.91 20.25
N LEU A 119 6.92 -1.11 19.76
CA LEU A 119 7.99 -0.11 19.88
C LEU A 119 7.77 1.12 19.00
N SER A 120 6.98 0.97 17.93
CA SER A 120 6.59 2.04 17.02
C SER A 120 5.15 1.84 16.55
N ASP A 121 4.51 2.92 16.16
CA ASP A 121 3.22 2.92 15.45
C ASP A 121 2.10 2.12 16.16
N ALA A 122 2.10 2.08 17.49
CA ALA A 122 1.17 1.31 18.32
C ALA A 122 -0.31 1.53 17.97
N ASN A 123 -0.70 2.76 17.63
CA ASN A 123 -2.09 3.13 17.36
C ASN A 123 -2.66 2.48 16.09
N GLN A 124 -1.82 2.21 15.10
CA GLN A 124 -2.22 1.69 13.79
C GLN A 124 -2.06 0.16 13.66
N GLN A 125 -1.28 -0.47 14.55
CA GLN A 125 -1.09 -1.91 14.52
C GLN A 125 -2.35 -2.65 14.98
N ILE A 126 -2.72 -3.72 14.29
CA ILE A 126 -3.82 -4.60 14.68
C ILE A 126 -3.29 -5.84 15.41
N ASP A 127 -4.12 -6.45 16.26
CA ASP A 127 -3.80 -7.72 16.89
C ASP A 127 -4.11 -8.92 15.98
N PHE A 128 -3.77 -10.13 16.43
CA PHE A 128 -4.04 -11.36 15.66
C PHE A 128 -5.52 -11.65 15.49
N LYS A 129 -6.38 -11.22 16.43
CA LYS A 129 -7.83 -11.38 16.32
C LYS A 129 -8.38 -10.51 15.19
N MET A 130 -8.00 -9.24 15.16
CA MET A 130 -8.37 -8.31 14.09
C MET A 130 -7.78 -8.74 12.74
N ALA A 131 -6.54 -9.25 12.71
CA ALA A 131 -5.93 -9.77 11.49
C ALA A 131 -6.72 -10.96 10.91
N LYS A 132 -7.16 -11.88 11.77
CA LYS A 132 -8.02 -13.01 11.36
C LYS A 132 -9.38 -12.53 10.85
N GLU A 133 -9.98 -11.54 11.49
CA GLU A 133 -11.23 -10.90 11.05
C GLU A 133 -11.06 -10.20 9.70
N LEU A 134 -9.97 -9.46 9.51
CA LEU A 134 -9.62 -8.81 8.25
C LEU A 134 -9.55 -9.84 7.12
N ILE A 135 -8.75 -10.90 7.28
CA ILE A 135 -8.61 -11.97 6.27
C ILE A 135 -9.98 -12.55 5.90
N LYS A 136 -10.80 -12.90 6.90
CA LYS A 136 -12.14 -13.43 6.67
C LYS A 136 -13.03 -12.44 5.90
N SER A 137 -12.94 -11.16 6.24
CA SER A 137 -13.82 -10.13 5.67
C SER A 137 -13.48 -9.74 4.22
N ILE A 138 -12.21 -9.92 3.79
CA ILE A 138 -11.80 -9.62 2.41
C ILE A 138 -11.95 -10.81 1.45
N GLN A 139 -12.07 -12.04 1.94
CA GLN A 139 -12.19 -13.24 1.09
C GLN A 139 -13.30 -13.16 0.03
N PRO A 140 -14.54 -12.69 0.35
CA PRO A 140 -15.59 -12.55 -0.66
C PRO A 140 -15.21 -11.57 -1.77
N LEU A 141 -14.55 -10.46 -1.43
CA LEU A 141 -14.11 -9.43 -2.37
C LEU A 141 -12.97 -9.93 -3.27
N ILE A 142 -12.05 -10.71 -2.72
CA ILE A 142 -10.98 -11.36 -3.50
C ILE A 142 -11.58 -12.28 -4.57
N LYS A 143 -12.56 -13.11 -4.18
CA LYS A 143 -13.28 -14.00 -5.13
C LYS A 143 -14.04 -13.22 -6.20
N MET A 144 -14.71 -12.13 -5.81
CA MET A 144 -15.44 -11.25 -6.74
C MET A 144 -14.52 -10.66 -7.82
N ASN A 145 -13.26 -10.38 -7.48
CA ASN A 145 -12.25 -9.88 -8.40
C ASN A 145 -11.50 -10.99 -9.16
N ASN A 146 -11.98 -12.25 -9.14
CA ASN A 146 -11.33 -13.40 -9.76
C ASN A 146 -9.86 -13.62 -9.30
N LYS A 147 -9.55 -13.18 -8.07
CA LYS A 147 -8.24 -13.34 -7.43
C LYS A 147 -8.30 -14.47 -6.37
N ARG A 148 -7.14 -14.86 -5.88
CA ARG A 148 -6.99 -15.78 -4.74
C ARG A 148 -6.06 -15.19 -3.69
N LEU A 149 -6.29 -15.53 -2.43
CA LEU A 149 -5.34 -15.26 -1.37
C LEU A 149 -4.17 -16.26 -1.49
N VAL A 150 -2.96 -15.75 -1.41
CA VAL A 150 -1.71 -16.53 -1.49
C VAL A 150 -1.08 -16.60 -0.10
#